data_9964bffba9878709a6e179a15992d128
#
_entry.id   9964bffba9878709a6e179a15992d128
#
_cell.length_a   1.000
_cell.length_b   1.000
_cell.length_c   1.000
_cell.angle_alpha   90.00
_cell.angle_beta   90.00
_cell.angle_gamma   90.00
#
_symmetry.space_group_name_H-M   'P 1'
#
loop_
_entity.id
_entity.type
_entity.pdbx_description
1 polymer ?
#
loop_
_entity_poly.entity_id
_entity_poly.type
_entity_poly.pdbx_seq_one_letter_code
_entity_poly.pdbx_strand_id
1 'polypeptide(L)'
;YTISARNQRTEMRTENIVSSKKNSFSIVWVGYANQPIIAHQDILQITVKDEKNQRIVGELKHSIDNHEFDQAYVYLELGLEDITPRKTVLAQNYPNPFNPETWIPYQLSQPGTGEIQIYDTRGKIVRKLDLGMKSTGIYFDQAYAAYWDGTNTTGEQVASGTYFYTFKTNTFFQTKKLVIN
;
A
#
# COMPACT_ATOMS: atom_id res chain seq x y z
N TYR A 1 -0.94 -10.90 -2.80
CA TYR A 1 -2.28 -10.36 -2.53
C TYR A 1 -3.31 -11.05 -3.40
N THR A 2 -4.49 -11.31 -2.85
CA THR A 2 -5.67 -11.73 -3.61
C THR A 2 -6.56 -10.51 -3.80
N ILE A 3 -7.02 -10.31 -5.03
CA ILE A 3 -7.90 -9.21 -5.39
C ILE A 3 -9.24 -9.79 -5.81
N SER A 4 -10.30 -9.27 -5.22
CA SER A 4 -11.67 -9.60 -5.59
C SER A 4 -12.45 -8.35 -5.94
N ALA A 5 -13.29 -8.43 -6.95
CA ALA A 5 -14.26 -7.40 -7.28
C ALA A 5 -15.68 -7.94 -7.12
N ARG A 6 -16.58 -7.10 -6.59
CA ARG A 6 -17.99 -7.39 -6.40
C ARG A 6 -18.82 -6.26 -7.00
N ASN A 7 -19.74 -6.58 -7.87
CA ASN A 7 -20.75 -5.63 -8.31
C ASN A 7 -21.80 -5.46 -7.21
N GLN A 8 -21.98 -4.24 -6.73
CA GLN A 8 -22.89 -3.97 -5.60
C GLN A 8 -24.37 -4.18 -5.96
N ARG A 9 -24.76 -4.03 -7.23
CA ARG A 9 -26.15 -4.25 -7.68
C ARG A 9 -26.48 -5.73 -7.85
N THR A 10 -25.61 -6.49 -8.53
CA THR A 10 -25.88 -7.89 -8.89
C THR A 10 -25.34 -8.89 -7.89
N GLU A 11 -24.57 -8.44 -6.91
CA GLU A 11 -23.86 -9.29 -5.93
C GLU A 11 -22.83 -10.24 -6.55
N MET A 12 -22.65 -10.21 -7.88
CA MET A 12 -21.68 -11.04 -8.58
C MET A 12 -20.26 -10.69 -8.14
N ARG A 13 -19.44 -11.71 -8.04
CA ARG A 13 -18.04 -11.60 -7.62
C ARG A 13 -17.12 -12.22 -8.65
N THR A 14 -15.96 -11.63 -8.81
CA THR A 14 -14.82 -12.28 -9.47
C THR A 14 -13.63 -12.26 -8.51
N GLU A 15 -12.87 -13.32 -8.51
CA GLU A 15 -11.61 -13.40 -7.79
C GLU A 15 -10.51 -13.65 -8.82
N ASN A 16 -9.56 -12.75 -8.87
CA ASN A 16 -8.36 -12.92 -9.69
C ASN A 16 -7.13 -12.85 -8.78
N ILE A 17 -6.31 -13.87 -8.85
CA ILE A 17 -4.97 -13.83 -8.29
C ILE A 17 -4.11 -13.13 -9.33
N VAL A 18 -3.67 -11.93 -9.02
CA VAL A 18 -2.78 -11.19 -9.90
C VAL A 18 -1.43 -11.04 -9.24
N SER A 19 -0.48 -11.77 -9.75
CA SER A 19 0.92 -11.51 -9.57
C SER A 19 1.36 -10.56 -10.67
N SER A 20 1.43 -9.27 -10.42
CA SER A 20 2.08 -8.37 -11.36
C SER A 20 3.50 -8.09 -10.92
N LYS A 21 4.42 -8.02 -11.88
CA LYS A 21 5.83 -7.66 -11.67
C LYS A 21 6.04 -6.19 -11.27
N LYS A 22 4.98 -5.38 -11.09
CA LYS A 22 5.04 -3.93 -10.89
C LYS A 22 4.00 -3.37 -9.91
N ASN A 23 3.55 -4.14 -8.90
CA ASN A 23 2.53 -3.65 -7.97
C ASN A 23 1.24 -3.12 -8.61
N SER A 24 1.02 -3.41 -9.88
CA SER A 24 -0.23 -3.16 -10.59
C SER A 24 -0.98 -4.45 -10.84
N PHE A 25 -2.28 -4.39 -10.91
CA PHE A 25 -3.13 -5.52 -11.22
C PHE A 25 -4.24 -5.08 -12.18
N SER A 26 -4.69 -6.04 -12.98
CA SER A 26 -5.78 -5.83 -13.91
C SER A 26 -6.96 -6.70 -13.53
N ILE A 27 -8.14 -6.11 -13.52
CA ILE A 27 -9.39 -6.84 -13.36
C ILE A 27 -10.12 -6.78 -14.70
N VAL A 28 -10.46 -7.95 -15.21
CA VAL A 28 -11.32 -8.06 -16.40
C VAL A 28 -12.64 -8.65 -15.98
N TRP A 29 -13.70 -7.90 -16.21
CA TRP A 29 -15.05 -8.34 -15.96
C TRP A 29 -15.76 -8.51 -17.30
N VAL A 30 -16.14 -9.76 -17.63
CA VAL A 30 -16.78 -10.10 -18.90
C VAL A 30 -18.22 -10.52 -18.67
N GLY A 31 -19.15 -9.88 -19.38
CA GLY A 31 -20.56 -10.28 -19.38
C GLY A 31 -20.82 -11.45 -20.31
N TYR A 32 -21.61 -12.42 -19.88
CA TYR A 32 -22.14 -13.48 -20.77
C TYR A 32 -23.44 -13.03 -21.46
N ALA A 33 -23.62 -13.43 -22.68
CA ALA A 33 -24.49 -12.86 -23.73
C ALA A 33 -26.00 -12.72 -23.43
N ASN A 34 -26.54 -13.08 -22.28
CA ASN A 34 -27.98 -12.98 -22.01
C ASN A 34 -28.38 -12.40 -20.64
N GLN A 35 -27.43 -11.93 -19.84
CA GLN A 35 -27.74 -11.14 -18.65
C GLN A 35 -26.75 -9.99 -18.52
N PRO A 36 -27.21 -8.74 -18.41
CA PRO A 36 -26.30 -7.61 -18.17
C PRO A 36 -25.70 -7.74 -16.77
N ILE A 37 -24.54 -8.36 -16.69
CA ILE A 37 -23.75 -8.51 -15.47
C ILE A 37 -23.30 -7.14 -14.96
N ILE A 38 -23.18 -6.19 -15.89
CA ILE A 38 -22.74 -4.82 -15.68
C ILE A 38 -23.78 -3.88 -16.29
N ALA A 39 -24.14 -2.84 -15.59
CA ALA A 39 -24.95 -1.72 -16.08
C ALA A 39 -24.22 -0.40 -15.88
N HIS A 40 -24.60 0.60 -16.65
CA HIS A 40 -24.14 1.97 -16.44
C HIS A 40 -24.38 2.40 -15.00
N GLN A 41 -23.40 3.06 -14.39
CA GLN A 41 -23.37 3.48 -12.97
C GLN A 41 -23.32 2.33 -11.94
N ASP A 42 -23.16 1.07 -12.36
CA ASP A 42 -22.84 0.02 -11.39
C ASP A 42 -21.56 0.36 -10.65
N ILE A 43 -21.53 0.01 -9.38
CA ILE A 43 -20.36 0.21 -8.53
C ILE A 43 -19.68 -1.14 -8.31
N LEU A 44 -18.45 -1.26 -8.76
CA LEU A 44 -17.56 -2.37 -8.45
C LEU A 44 -16.82 -2.05 -7.16
N GLN A 45 -17.04 -2.87 -6.15
CA GLN A 45 -16.24 -2.84 -4.92
C GLN A 45 -15.06 -3.79 -5.07
N ILE A 46 -13.87 -3.22 -5.15
CA ILE A 46 -12.61 -3.95 -5.29
C ILE A 46 -11.99 -4.09 -3.90
N THR A 47 -11.64 -5.31 -3.53
CA THR A 47 -11.07 -5.62 -2.22
C THR A 47 -9.73 -6.32 -2.39
N VAL A 48 -8.71 -5.84 -1.70
CA VAL A 48 -7.37 -6.44 -1.67
C VAL A 48 -7.17 -7.12 -0.33
N LYS A 49 -6.82 -8.42 -0.37
CA LYS A 49 -6.51 -9.23 0.80
C LYS A 49 -5.05 -9.65 0.80
N ASP A 50 -4.45 -9.69 1.97
CA ASP A 50 -3.17 -10.34 2.19
C ASP A 50 -3.38 -11.86 2.21
N GLU A 51 -2.72 -12.59 1.30
CA GLU A 51 -2.84 -14.05 1.19
C GLU A 51 -2.38 -14.80 2.44
N LYS A 52 -1.37 -14.28 3.14
CA LYS A 52 -0.79 -14.95 4.31
C LYS A 52 -1.74 -14.99 5.50
N ASN A 53 -2.48 -13.92 5.71
CA ASN A 53 -3.34 -13.79 6.90
C ASN A 53 -4.81 -13.59 6.55
N GLN A 54 -5.18 -13.60 5.26
CA GLN A 54 -6.55 -13.43 4.74
C GLN A 54 -7.24 -12.14 5.20
N ARG A 55 -6.47 -11.13 5.58
CA ARG A 55 -7.00 -9.85 6.03
C ARG A 55 -7.17 -8.90 4.87
N ILE A 56 -8.27 -8.16 4.87
CA ILE A 56 -8.48 -7.05 3.94
C ILE A 56 -7.50 -5.93 4.31
N VAL A 57 -6.63 -5.59 3.37
CA VAL A 57 -5.64 -4.52 3.52
C VAL A 57 -6.11 -3.20 2.92
N GLY A 58 -6.99 -3.26 1.91
CA GLY A 58 -7.56 -2.07 1.31
C GLY A 58 -8.78 -2.34 0.45
N GLU A 59 -9.48 -1.29 0.07
CA GLU A 59 -10.67 -1.30 -0.77
C GLU A 59 -10.64 -0.10 -1.73
N LEU A 60 -11.25 -0.28 -2.90
CA LEU A 60 -11.53 0.76 -3.89
C LEU A 60 -12.95 0.58 -4.40
N LYS A 61 -13.62 1.68 -4.72
CA LYS A 61 -14.89 1.67 -5.45
C LYS A 61 -14.67 2.29 -6.82
N HIS A 62 -15.08 1.58 -7.85
CA HIS A 62 -15.05 2.03 -9.23
C HIS A 62 -16.48 2.09 -9.76
N SER A 63 -16.87 3.19 -10.37
CA SER A 63 -18.18 3.35 -11.00
C SER A 63 -18.03 3.12 -12.51
N ILE A 64 -18.83 2.22 -13.07
CA ILE A 64 -18.84 1.91 -14.49
C ILE A 64 -19.33 3.13 -15.27
N ASP A 65 -18.51 3.63 -16.18
CA ASP A 65 -18.86 4.71 -17.09
C ASP A 65 -19.50 4.21 -18.39
N ASN A 66 -19.92 5.15 -19.27
CA ASN A 66 -20.55 4.82 -20.54
C ASN A 66 -19.61 4.07 -21.48
N HIS A 67 -18.34 4.43 -21.51
CA HIS A 67 -17.36 3.84 -22.42
C HIS A 67 -17.05 2.39 -22.03
N GLU A 68 -16.92 2.10 -20.75
CA GLU A 68 -16.71 0.75 -20.23
C GLU A 68 -17.92 -0.14 -20.49
N PHE A 69 -19.12 0.40 -20.32
CA PHE A 69 -20.37 -0.30 -20.59
C PHE A 69 -20.51 -0.71 -22.08
N ASP A 70 -20.20 0.20 -22.99
CA ASP A 70 -20.31 -0.04 -24.44
C ASP A 70 -19.30 -1.11 -24.96
N GLN A 71 -18.20 -1.31 -24.25
CA GLN A 71 -17.20 -2.31 -24.60
C GLN A 71 -17.56 -3.74 -24.15
N ALA A 72 -18.63 -3.91 -23.37
CA ALA A 72 -19.06 -5.20 -22.79
C ALA A 72 -18.01 -5.88 -21.88
N TYR A 73 -16.93 -5.17 -21.52
CA TYR A 73 -15.95 -5.58 -20.52
C TYR A 73 -15.44 -4.36 -19.77
N VAL A 74 -15.04 -4.58 -18.51
CA VAL A 74 -14.35 -3.59 -17.71
C VAL A 74 -12.91 -4.05 -17.54
N TYR A 75 -11.98 -3.20 -17.95
CA TYR A 75 -10.57 -3.40 -17.74
C TYR A 75 -10.05 -2.28 -16.83
N LEU A 76 -9.61 -2.65 -15.64
CA LEU A 76 -9.03 -1.73 -14.68
C LEU A 76 -7.57 -2.10 -14.46
N GLU A 77 -6.68 -1.14 -14.66
CA GLU A 77 -5.29 -1.23 -14.24
C GLU A 77 -5.13 -0.34 -13.00
N LEU A 78 -4.85 -0.97 -11.89
CA LEU A 78 -4.76 -0.31 -10.58
C LEU A 78 -3.40 -0.57 -9.97
N GLY A 79 -2.80 0.47 -9.41
CA GLY A 79 -1.66 0.36 -8.51
C GLY A 79 -2.10 0.07 -7.07
N LEU A 80 -1.20 -0.42 -6.23
CA LEU A 80 -1.49 -0.54 -4.81
C LEU A 80 -1.73 0.83 -4.15
N GLU A 81 -1.18 1.89 -4.71
CA GLU A 81 -1.39 3.29 -4.31
C GLU A 81 -2.82 3.77 -4.51
N ASP A 82 -3.56 3.18 -5.46
CA ASP A 82 -4.97 3.51 -5.73
C ASP A 82 -5.93 2.88 -4.70
N ILE A 83 -5.42 1.91 -3.94
CA ILE A 83 -6.21 1.20 -2.94
C ILE A 83 -6.30 2.01 -1.66
N THR A 84 -7.52 2.24 -1.19
CA THR A 84 -7.77 2.88 0.11
C THR A 84 -7.57 1.89 1.25
N PRO A 85 -6.48 2.00 2.05
CA PRO A 85 -6.28 1.13 3.19
C PRO A 85 -7.33 1.39 4.28
N ARG A 86 -7.82 0.33 4.92
CA ARG A 86 -8.75 0.45 6.05
C ARG A 86 -8.13 1.06 7.30
N LYS A 87 -6.82 0.98 7.44
CA LYS A 87 -6.07 1.53 8.58
C LYS A 87 -4.66 1.94 8.18
N THR A 88 -4.12 2.91 8.88
CA THR A 88 -2.71 3.26 8.80
C THR A 88 -1.85 2.18 9.45
N VAL A 89 -0.75 1.78 8.82
CA VAL A 89 0.17 0.73 9.31
C VAL A 89 1.59 1.12 8.97
N LEU A 90 2.51 0.83 9.89
CA LEU A 90 3.95 0.78 9.63
C LEU A 90 4.35 -0.69 9.43
N ALA A 91 4.90 -1.04 8.28
CA ALA A 91 5.41 -2.38 8.01
C ALA A 91 6.87 -2.53 8.44
N GLN A 92 7.39 -3.76 8.40
CA GLN A 92 8.80 -4.04 8.68
C GLN A 92 9.65 -3.53 7.52
N ASN A 93 10.76 -2.83 7.85
CA ASN A 93 11.74 -2.42 6.83
C ASN A 93 12.35 -3.63 6.11
N TYR A 94 12.75 -3.45 4.87
CA TYR A 94 13.42 -4.47 4.07
C TYR A 94 14.53 -3.86 3.19
N PRO A 95 15.67 -4.58 3.08
CA PRO A 95 16.04 -5.73 3.86
C PRO A 95 16.13 -5.42 5.36
N ASN A 96 16.09 -6.47 6.22
CA ASN A 96 16.35 -6.37 7.65
C ASN A 96 16.88 -7.74 8.15
N PRO A 97 18.16 -7.88 8.53
CA PRO A 97 19.19 -6.82 8.61
C PRO A 97 19.53 -6.20 7.24
N PHE A 98 20.08 -4.98 7.25
CA PHE A 98 20.43 -4.26 6.02
C PHE A 98 21.87 -3.72 6.04
N ASN A 99 22.41 -3.42 4.85
CA ASN A 99 23.72 -2.80 4.64
C ASN A 99 23.80 -2.26 3.19
N PRO A 100 24.02 -0.98 2.95
CA PRO A 100 23.90 0.14 3.87
C PRO A 100 22.50 0.76 3.89
N GLU A 101 21.55 0.26 3.08
CA GLU A 101 20.28 0.90 2.79
C GLU A 101 19.07 0.01 3.05
N THR A 102 17.94 0.63 3.37
CA THR A 102 16.68 -0.06 3.61
C THR A 102 15.48 0.79 3.22
N TRP A 103 14.40 0.12 2.87
CA TRP A 103 13.09 0.73 2.63
C TRP A 103 12.15 0.44 3.80
N ILE A 104 11.42 1.45 4.22
CA ILE A 104 10.46 1.38 5.32
C ILE A 104 9.06 1.53 4.72
N PRO A 105 8.33 0.42 4.52
CA PRO A 105 7.00 0.45 3.94
C PRO A 105 5.96 0.92 4.95
N TYR A 106 4.95 1.61 4.48
CA TYR A 106 3.82 2.06 5.28
C TYR A 106 2.56 2.15 4.43
N GLN A 107 1.41 2.29 5.07
CA GLN A 107 0.16 2.63 4.41
C GLN A 107 -0.62 3.66 5.21
N LEU A 108 -1.38 4.49 4.51
CA LEU A 108 -2.20 5.56 5.08
C LEU A 108 -3.66 5.34 4.76
N SER A 109 -4.50 5.27 5.79
CA SER A 109 -5.96 5.21 5.63
C SER A 109 -6.61 6.56 5.39
N GLN A 110 -5.86 7.66 5.61
CA GLN A 110 -6.28 9.04 5.40
C GLN A 110 -5.09 9.84 4.89
N PRO A 111 -5.33 10.87 4.05
CA PRO A 111 -4.25 11.76 3.62
C PRO A 111 -3.71 12.55 4.83
N GLY A 112 -2.44 12.85 4.80
CA GLY A 112 -1.80 13.60 5.88
C GLY A 112 -0.29 13.70 5.74
N THR A 113 0.31 14.46 6.64
CA THR A 113 1.77 14.53 6.75
C THR A 113 2.29 13.33 7.53
N GLY A 114 3.39 12.75 7.05
CA GLY A 114 4.07 11.64 7.69
C GLY A 114 5.54 11.98 8.00
N GLU A 115 6.03 11.49 9.11
CA GLU A 115 7.44 11.56 9.49
C GLU A 115 7.90 10.18 10.00
N ILE A 116 9.10 9.76 9.60
CA ILE A 116 9.78 8.62 10.22
C ILE A 116 10.97 9.13 11.00
N GLN A 117 11.02 8.79 12.28
CA GLN A 117 12.14 9.12 13.18
C GLN A 117 12.88 7.83 13.51
N ILE A 118 14.20 7.85 13.35
CA ILE A 118 15.09 6.72 13.63
C ILE A 118 15.90 7.03 14.87
N TYR A 119 15.99 6.06 15.79
CA TYR A 119 16.60 6.19 17.11
C TYR A 119 17.65 5.12 17.35
N ASP A 120 18.67 5.44 18.10
CA ASP A 120 19.58 4.47 18.73
C ASP A 120 18.92 3.77 19.92
N THR A 121 19.59 2.79 20.51
CA THR A 121 19.11 2.03 21.69
C THR A 121 18.96 2.87 22.96
N ARG A 122 19.50 4.08 22.98
CA ARG A 122 19.38 5.05 24.09
C ARG A 122 18.23 6.03 23.88
N GLY A 123 17.50 5.92 22.76
CA GLY A 123 16.40 6.81 22.41
C GLY A 123 16.84 8.14 21.79
N LYS A 124 18.14 8.30 21.44
CA LYS A 124 18.61 9.48 20.72
C LYS A 124 18.20 9.41 19.27
N ILE A 125 17.62 10.48 18.74
CA ILE A 125 17.28 10.59 17.32
C ILE A 125 18.57 10.58 16.49
N VAL A 126 18.64 9.65 15.55
CA VAL A 126 19.72 9.48 14.57
C VAL A 126 19.38 10.16 13.25
N ARG A 127 18.16 9.97 12.77
CA ARG A 127 17.68 10.52 11.51
C ARG A 127 16.20 10.85 11.58
N LYS A 128 15.78 11.86 10.83
CA LYS A 128 14.37 12.15 10.54
C LYS A 128 14.17 12.12 9.02
N LEU A 129 13.16 11.41 8.60
CA LEU A 129 12.71 11.34 7.22
C LEU A 129 11.35 12.02 7.15
N ASP A 130 11.32 13.23 6.60
CA ASP A 130 10.08 13.94 6.33
C ASP A 130 9.47 13.39 5.03
N LEU A 131 8.30 12.82 5.12
CA LEU A 131 7.59 12.26 3.96
C LEU A 131 6.69 13.30 3.29
N GLY A 132 6.52 14.47 3.91
CA GLY A 132 5.61 15.50 3.45
C GLY A 132 4.14 15.08 3.46
N MET A 133 3.31 15.79 2.70
CA MET A 133 1.91 15.42 2.50
C MET A 133 1.80 14.20 1.60
N LYS A 134 1.08 13.18 2.06
CA LYS A 134 0.81 11.95 1.31
C LYS A 134 -0.69 11.71 1.21
N SER A 135 -1.11 11.19 0.07
CA SER A 135 -2.48 10.72 -0.14
C SER A 135 -2.75 9.43 0.65
N THR A 136 -4.01 9.07 0.79
CA THR A 136 -4.40 7.71 1.18
C THR A 136 -3.81 6.72 0.19
N GLY A 137 -3.24 5.61 0.67
CA GLY A 137 -2.65 4.61 -0.23
C GLY A 137 -1.69 3.65 0.47
N ILE A 138 -1.15 2.71 -0.32
CA ILE A 138 -0.20 1.68 0.09
C ILE A 138 1.18 2.02 -0.50
N TYR A 139 2.15 2.29 0.35
CA TYR A 139 3.51 2.71 0.02
C TYR A 139 4.50 1.59 0.37
N PHE A 140 4.34 0.41 -0.26
CA PHE A 140 5.14 -0.79 0.05
C PHE A 140 6.26 -1.04 -0.94
N ASP A 141 6.12 -0.56 -2.16
CA ASP A 141 7.16 -0.66 -3.19
C ASP A 141 8.34 0.27 -2.89
N GLN A 142 9.54 -0.11 -3.34
CA GLN A 142 10.75 0.70 -3.19
C GLN A 142 10.62 2.11 -3.76
N ALA A 143 9.85 2.27 -4.84
CA ALA A 143 9.62 3.57 -5.46
C ALA A 143 8.82 4.54 -4.56
N TYR A 144 8.04 4.01 -3.60
CA TYR A 144 7.11 4.79 -2.77
C TYR A 144 7.37 4.68 -1.27
N ALA A 145 8.05 3.61 -0.83
CA ALA A 145 8.44 3.42 0.56
C ALA A 145 9.42 4.51 1.01
N ALA A 146 9.47 4.77 2.30
CA ALA A 146 10.47 5.67 2.84
C ALA A 146 11.85 5.03 2.77
N TYR A 147 12.81 5.75 2.24
CA TYR A 147 14.18 5.28 2.04
C TYR A 147 15.11 5.81 3.13
N TRP A 148 15.97 4.94 3.65
CA TRP A 148 17.06 5.32 4.54
C TRP A 148 18.38 4.68 4.10
N ASP A 149 19.39 5.52 3.93
CA ASP A 149 20.75 5.19 3.48
C ASP A 149 21.70 4.79 4.63
N GLY A 150 21.20 4.61 5.85
CA GLY A 150 22.01 4.30 7.01
C GLY A 150 22.83 5.48 7.55
N THR A 151 22.54 6.72 7.15
CA THR A 151 23.26 7.90 7.63
C THR A 151 22.49 8.63 8.75
N ASN A 152 23.26 9.32 9.60
CA ASN A 152 22.71 10.25 10.59
C ASN A 152 22.34 11.62 9.98
N THR A 153 21.92 12.57 10.82
CA THR A 153 21.56 13.93 10.38
C THR A 153 22.73 14.74 9.81
N THR A 154 23.97 14.36 10.08
CA THR A 154 25.19 14.99 9.54
C THR A 154 25.71 14.32 8.29
N GLY A 155 25.03 13.23 7.81
CA GLY A 155 25.43 12.47 6.63
C GLY A 155 26.49 11.40 6.89
N GLU A 156 26.83 11.11 8.15
CA GLU A 156 27.79 10.08 8.51
C GLU A 156 27.10 8.72 8.65
N GLN A 157 27.75 7.66 8.19
CA GLN A 157 27.28 6.29 8.38
C GLN A 157 27.16 5.96 9.87
N VAL A 158 26.03 5.39 10.26
CA VAL A 158 25.82 4.95 11.63
C VAL A 158 26.47 3.58 11.86
N ALA A 159 26.82 3.28 13.10
CA ALA A 159 27.45 2.00 13.46
C ALA A 159 26.49 0.82 13.25
N SER A 160 27.04 -0.37 12.96
CA SER A 160 26.27 -1.62 13.00
C SER A 160 25.62 -1.82 14.35
N GLY A 161 24.40 -2.36 14.35
CA GLY A 161 23.66 -2.57 15.57
C GLY A 161 22.15 -2.50 15.44
N THR A 162 21.47 -2.43 16.57
CA THR A 162 20.02 -2.31 16.68
C THR A 162 19.60 -0.85 16.77
N TYR A 163 18.61 -0.50 15.99
CA TYR A 163 17.95 0.79 15.98
C TYR A 163 16.43 0.60 16.06
N PHE A 164 15.71 1.68 16.29
CA PHE A 164 14.25 1.71 16.26
C PHE A 164 13.80 2.81 15.31
N TYR A 165 12.71 2.62 14.65
CA TYR A 165 12.09 3.64 13.83
C TYR A 165 10.61 3.78 14.16
N THR A 166 10.15 5.02 14.19
CA THR A 166 8.78 5.37 14.51
C THR A 166 8.17 6.12 13.34
N PHE A 167 7.06 5.62 12.84
CA PHE A 167 6.22 6.35 11.90
C PHE A 167 5.17 7.12 12.65
N LYS A 168 5.08 8.40 12.37
CA LYS A 168 4.19 9.34 13.03
C LYS A 168 3.41 10.13 12.00
N THR A 169 2.11 10.22 12.21
CA THR A 169 1.18 11.11 11.53
C THR A 169 0.37 11.88 12.55
N ASN A 170 -0.59 12.71 12.12
CA ASN A 170 -1.47 13.43 13.05
C ASN A 170 -2.29 12.49 13.96
N THR A 171 -2.61 11.29 13.50
CA THR A 171 -3.54 10.36 14.17
C THR A 171 -2.94 8.97 14.42
N PHE A 172 -1.69 8.74 14.02
CA PHE A 172 -1.07 7.42 14.09
C PHE A 172 0.37 7.51 14.60
N PHE A 173 0.73 6.52 15.41
CA PHE A 173 2.06 6.36 15.96
C PHE A 173 2.38 4.87 16.11
N GLN A 174 3.46 4.42 15.52
CA GLN A 174 3.93 3.03 15.65
C GLN A 174 5.45 2.96 15.54
N THR A 175 6.07 2.12 16.38
CA THR A 175 7.52 1.89 16.40
C THR A 175 7.84 0.45 16.04
N LYS A 176 8.94 0.25 15.31
CA LYS A 176 9.52 -1.05 14.98
C LYS A 176 11.03 -1.04 15.16
N LYS A 177 11.60 -2.25 15.23
CA LYS A 177 13.05 -2.49 15.32
C LYS A 177 13.63 -2.71 13.93
N LEU A 178 14.84 -2.22 13.68
CA LEU A 178 15.68 -2.54 12.53
C LEU A 178 17.11 -2.89 12.98
N VAL A 179 17.83 -3.59 12.12
CA VAL A 179 19.21 -4.04 12.40
C VAL A 179 20.09 -3.68 11.21
N ILE A 180 21.25 -3.09 11.50
CA ILE A 180 22.31 -2.78 10.55
C ILE A 180 23.46 -3.76 10.77
N ASN A 181 23.94 -4.38 9.68
CA ASN A 181 25.13 -5.26 9.67
C ASN A 181 26.39 -4.49 9.33
#